data_a8932eed234ee17fdaaf0903d1660a98
#
_entry.id   a8932eed234ee17fdaaf0903d1660a98
#
_cell.length_a   1.000
_cell.length_b   1.000
_cell.length_c   1.000
_cell.angle_alpha   90.00
_cell.angle_beta   90.00
_cell.angle_gamma   90.00
#
_symmetry.space_group_name_H-M   'P 1'
#
loop_
_entity.id
_entity.type
_entity.pdbx_description
1 polymer ?
#
loop_
_entity_poly.entity_id
_entity_poly.type
_entity_poly.pdbx_seq_one_letter_code
_entity_poly.pdbx_strand_id
1 'polypeptide(L)'
;MAKKLKAIVRLQLEAGKANPAPPVGPALAGHGINIMAFCKEYKARTANRPGETLPAEITVYTDGSFTFVLKTPPAAVLLRKAAGVPKGSGVPNKDKVGKVTRKQVREIAELKMKDLNAINIEGAMLQVEGTARSMGINVVD
;
A
#
# COMPACT_ATOMS: atom_id res chain seq x y z
N MET A 1 18.55 13.66 -21.68
CA MET A 1 19.52 12.86 -20.91
C MET A 1 18.83 12.12 -19.78
N ALA A 2 19.22 10.90 -19.56
CA ALA A 2 18.70 10.14 -18.42
C ALA A 2 19.15 10.75 -17.10
N LYS A 3 18.21 10.98 -16.20
CA LYS A 3 18.49 11.49 -14.86
C LYS A 3 19.06 10.37 -14.00
N LYS A 4 20.04 10.68 -13.19
CA LYS A 4 20.60 9.70 -12.26
C LYS A 4 19.67 9.48 -11.07
N LEU A 5 19.40 8.22 -10.78
CA LEU A 5 18.63 7.83 -9.62
C LEU A 5 19.39 8.13 -8.34
N LYS A 6 18.79 8.88 -7.42
CA LYS A 6 19.34 9.14 -6.10
C LYS A 6 18.80 8.14 -5.07
N ALA A 7 17.48 7.99 -5.03
CA ALA A 7 16.84 7.10 -4.06
C ALA A 7 15.43 6.76 -4.51
N ILE A 8 14.90 5.66 -3.97
CA ILE A 8 13.49 5.30 -4.10
C ILE A 8 12.90 5.30 -2.70
N VAL A 9 11.83 6.09 -2.51
CA VAL A 9 11.13 6.20 -1.23
C VAL A 9 9.74 5.58 -1.39
N ARG A 10 9.36 4.72 -0.46
CA ARG A 10 8.05 4.10 -0.44
C ARG A 10 7.26 4.58 0.77
N LEU A 11 6.07 5.13 0.51
CA LEU A 11 5.20 5.67 1.55
C LEU A 11 3.80 5.10 1.40
N GLN A 12 3.09 4.97 2.52
CA GLN A 12 1.67 4.61 2.53
C GLN A 12 0.91 5.82 3.06
N LEU A 13 0.02 6.36 2.23
CA LEU A 13 -0.74 7.57 2.55
C LEU A 13 -2.22 7.33 2.27
N GLU A 14 -3.08 7.97 3.06
CA GLU A 14 -4.50 7.99 2.77
C GLU A 14 -4.76 8.91 1.57
N ALA A 15 -5.61 8.44 0.65
CA ALA A 15 -5.97 9.20 -0.54
C ALA A 15 -6.56 10.55 -0.17
N GLY A 16 -6.07 11.61 -0.80
CA GLY A 16 -6.53 12.96 -0.57
C GLY A 16 -6.05 13.62 0.72
N LYS A 17 -5.27 12.92 1.54
CA LYS A 17 -4.79 13.42 2.84
C LYS A 17 -3.28 13.60 2.92
N ALA A 18 -2.59 13.65 1.79
CA ALA A 18 -1.16 13.93 1.79
C ALA A 18 -0.89 15.38 2.23
N ASN A 19 -0.04 15.55 3.24
CA ASN A 19 0.36 16.86 3.72
C ASN A 19 1.82 16.81 4.19
N PRO A 20 2.46 17.98 4.46
CA PRO A 20 3.86 18.00 4.87
C PRO A 20 4.15 17.41 6.24
N ALA A 21 3.11 17.09 7.02
CA ALA A 21 3.28 16.46 8.33
C ALA A 21 3.78 15.01 8.18
N PRO A 22 4.34 14.39 9.23
CA PRO A 22 4.73 12.99 9.17
C PRO A 22 3.58 12.09 8.67
N PRO A 23 3.88 11.04 7.87
CA PRO A 23 5.20 10.53 7.53
C PRO A 23 5.85 11.16 6.29
N VAL A 24 5.15 12.04 5.57
CA VAL A 24 5.61 12.58 4.27
C VAL A 24 6.82 13.50 4.45
N GLY A 25 6.71 14.47 5.35
CA GLY A 25 7.76 15.47 5.58
C GLY A 25 9.12 14.87 5.88
N PRO A 26 9.26 14.08 6.97
CA PRO A 26 10.54 13.50 7.34
C PRO A 26 11.10 12.55 6.29
N ALA A 27 10.24 11.78 5.60
CA ALA A 27 10.68 10.83 4.59
C ALA A 27 11.25 11.52 3.35
N LEU A 28 10.71 12.65 2.96
CA LEU A 28 11.09 13.35 1.73
C LEU A 28 12.09 14.48 1.95
N ALA A 29 12.08 15.11 3.11
CA ALA A 29 12.96 16.24 3.42
C ALA A 29 14.44 15.86 3.29
N GLY A 30 14.82 14.69 3.71
CA GLY A 30 16.20 14.18 3.62
C GLY A 30 16.70 14.00 2.19
N HIS A 31 15.81 13.97 1.21
CA HIS A 31 16.15 13.80 -0.21
C HIS A 31 16.13 15.10 -1.00
N GLY A 32 15.77 16.21 -0.36
CA GLY A 32 15.79 17.53 -0.98
C GLY A 32 14.71 17.79 -2.02
N ILE A 33 13.63 17.02 -2.02
CA ILE A 33 12.52 17.19 -2.97
C ILE A 33 11.48 18.15 -2.43
N ASN A 34 10.69 18.75 -3.33
CA ASN A 34 9.63 19.68 -2.95
C ASN A 34 8.42 18.90 -2.41
N ILE A 35 8.25 18.90 -1.10
CA ILE A 35 7.20 18.18 -0.39
C ILE A 35 5.82 18.70 -0.80
N MET A 36 5.65 20.00 -0.94
CA MET A 36 4.36 20.61 -1.30
C MET A 36 3.93 20.20 -2.70
N ALA A 37 4.87 20.17 -3.64
CA ALA A 37 4.60 19.72 -5.01
C ALA A 37 4.13 18.26 -5.03
N PHE A 38 4.79 17.41 -4.26
CA PHE A 38 4.41 16.00 -4.11
C PHE A 38 2.99 15.86 -3.54
N CYS A 39 2.71 16.56 -2.44
CA CYS A 39 1.40 16.51 -1.78
C CYS A 39 0.29 16.96 -2.71
N LYS A 40 0.50 18.05 -3.44
CA LYS A 40 -0.47 18.60 -4.40
C LYS A 40 -0.77 17.58 -5.50
N GLU A 41 0.27 17.00 -6.08
CA GLU A 41 0.13 16.03 -7.17
C GLU A 41 -0.51 14.73 -6.69
N TYR A 42 -0.12 14.25 -5.51
CA TYR A 42 -0.72 13.08 -4.88
C TYR A 42 -2.22 13.27 -4.65
N LYS A 43 -2.61 14.42 -4.07
CA LYS A 43 -4.02 14.73 -3.85
C LYS A 43 -4.80 14.77 -5.17
N ALA A 44 -4.24 15.35 -6.21
CA ALA A 44 -4.89 15.40 -7.52
C ALA A 44 -5.12 14.01 -8.11
N ARG A 45 -4.13 13.12 -7.99
CA ARG A 45 -4.23 11.75 -8.51
C ARG A 45 -5.13 10.84 -7.70
N THR A 46 -5.32 11.13 -6.42
CA THR A 46 -6.12 10.29 -5.51
C THR A 46 -7.49 10.87 -5.20
N ALA A 47 -7.87 11.98 -5.82
CA ALA A 47 -9.13 12.67 -5.54
C ALA A 47 -10.37 11.80 -5.80
N ASN A 48 -10.28 10.84 -6.74
CA ASN A 48 -11.36 9.92 -7.06
C ASN A 48 -11.40 8.65 -6.21
N ARG A 49 -10.50 8.53 -5.22
CA ARG A 49 -10.40 7.35 -4.34
C ARG A 49 -10.31 7.75 -2.87
N PRO A 50 -11.28 8.53 -2.36
CA PRO A 50 -11.21 9.00 -0.97
C PRO A 50 -11.32 7.81 0.01
N GLY A 51 -10.58 7.90 1.11
CA GLY A 51 -10.62 6.90 2.17
C GLY A 51 -9.81 5.64 1.94
N GLU A 52 -9.17 5.49 0.79
CA GLU A 52 -8.27 4.36 0.52
C GLU A 52 -6.84 4.71 0.92
N THR A 53 -6.13 3.73 1.51
CA THR A 53 -4.69 3.86 1.74
C THR A 53 -3.97 3.40 0.49
N LEU A 54 -3.24 4.31 -0.16
CA LEU A 54 -2.53 4.00 -1.39
C LEU A 54 -1.03 4.13 -1.18
N PRO A 55 -0.24 3.08 -1.48
CA PRO A 55 1.21 3.19 -1.45
C PRO A 55 1.69 4.05 -2.61
N ALA A 56 2.63 4.94 -2.33
CA ALA A 56 3.31 5.73 -3.35
C ALA A 56 4.79 5.33 -3.38
N GLU A 57 5.28 4.96 -4.54
CA GLU A 57 6.70 4.71 -4.77
C GLU A 57 7.27 5.92 -5.48
N ILE A 58 8.11 6.67 -4.77
CA ILE A 58 8.66 7.95 -5.21
C ILE A 58 10.10 7.72 -5.65
N THR A 59 10.40 7.99 -6.91
CA THR A 59 11.76 7.93 -7.44
C THR A 59 12.36 9.34 -7.38
N VAL A 60 13.43 9.50 -6.62
CA VAL A 60 14.15 10.78 -6.45
C VAL A 60 15.38 10.78 -7.32
N TYR A 61 15.59 11.85 -8.05
CA TYR A 61 16.75 12.04 -8.93
C TYR A 61 17.74 13.03 -8.34
N THR A 62 18.99 12.96 -8.82
CA THR A 62 20.09 13.79 -8.29
C THR A 62 19.93 15.28 -8.55
N ASP A 63 19.07 15.67 -9.51
CA ASP A 63 18.79 17.07 -9.81
C ASP A 63 17.67 17.68 -8.93
N GLY A 64 17.17 16.90 -7.96
CA GLY A 64 16.09 17.34 -7.08
C GLY A 64 14.68 17.10 -7.63
N SER A 65 14.56 16.58 -8.84
CA SER A 65 13.27 16.19 -9.39
C SER A 65 12.84 14.83 -8.87
N PHE A 66 11.55 14.55 -9.01
CA PHE A 66 10.99 13.26 -8.58
C PHE A 66 9.87 12.83 -9.52
N THR A 67 9.64 11.52 -9.56
CA THR A 67 8.44 10.93 -10.14
C THR A 67 7.86 9.97 -9.15
N PHE A 68 6.56 9.70 -9.22
CA PHE A 68 5.97 8.70 -8.33
C PHE A 68 4.91 7.88 -9.04
N VAL A 69 4.74 6.67 -8.56
CA VAL A 69 3.73 5.72 -9.06
C VAL A 69 2.85 5.33 -7.88
N LEU A 70 1.54 5.34 -8.11
CA LEU A 70 0.57 4.86 -7.13
C LEU A 70 0.31 3.38 -7.38
N LYS A 71 0.33 2.61 -6.31
CA LYS A 71 0.05 1.18 -6.35
C LYS A 71 -1.33 0.89 -5.77
N THR A 72 -1.78 -0.35 -5.87
CA THR A 72 -3.04 -0.77 -5.26
C THR A 72 -2.93 -0.74 -3.73
N PRO A 73 -4.06 -0.63 -2.99
CA PRO A 73 -4.02 -0.63 -1.54
C PRO A 73 -3.27 -1.85 -0.99
N PRO A 74 -2.56 -1.71 0.16
CA PRO A 74 -1.85 -2.85 0.75
C PRO A 74 -2.80 -3.99 1.08
N ALA A 75 -2.32 -5.23 0.90
CA ALA A 75 -3.12 -6.42 1.19
C ALA A 75 -3.64 -6.42 2.63
N ALA A 76 -2.83 -5.94 3.58
CA ALA A 76 -3.22 -5.86 4.98
C ALA A 76 -4.45 -4.97 5.19
N VAL A 77 -4.52 -3.83 4.50
CA VAL A 77 -5.67 -2.92 4.58
C VAL A 77 -6.93 -3.58 4.01
N LEU A 78 -6.79 -4.24 2.86
CA LEU A 78 -7.91 -4.93 2.21
C LEU A 78 -8.41 -6.09 3.07
N LEU A 79 -7.52 -6.85 3.68
CA LEU A 79 -7.88 -7.96 4.57
C LEU A 79 -8.60 -7.47 5.83
N ARG A 80 -8.14 -6.37 6.43
CA ARG A 80 -8.83 -5.78 7.58
C ARG A 80 -10.26 -5.36 7.24
N LYS A 81 -10.45 -4.76 6.08
CA LYS A 81 -11.79 -4.37 5.61
C LYS A 81 -12.67 -5.59 5.38
N ALA A 82 -12.14 -6.61 4.74
CA ALA A 82 -12.89 -7.84 4.45
C ALA A 82 -13.26 -8.59 5.73
N ALA A 83 -12.36 -8.64 6.72
CA ALA A 83 -12.61 -9.30 8.00
C ALA A 83 -13.42 -8.42 8.97
N GLY A 84 -13.56 -7.13 8.70
CA GLY A 84 -14.28 -6.19 9.56
C GLY A 84 -13.56 -5.89 10.87
N VAL A 85 -12.23 -6.00 10.90
CA VAL A 85 -11.43 -5.74 12.11
C VAL A 85 -10.62 -4.45 11.95
N PRO A 86 -10.45 -3.66 13.03
CA PRO A 86 -9.70 -2.40 12.95
C PRO A 86 -8.19 -2.61 12.90
N LYS A 87 -7.70 -3.75 13.41
CA LYS A 87 -6.27 -4.01 13.51
C LYS A 87 -6.00 -5.51 13.46
N GLY A 88 -4.84 -5.89 12.93
CA GLY A 88 -4.35 -7.26 12.97
C GLY A 88 -3.88 -7.66 14.37
N SER A 89 -3.66 -8.96 14.56
CA SER A 89 -3.20 -9.50 15.85
C SER A 89 -1.71 -9.21 16.09
N GLY A 90 -1.36 -8.89 17.31
CA GLY A 90 0.03 -8.81 17.76
C GLY A 90 0.68 -10.17 17.99
N VAL A 91 -0.13 -11.23 18.16
CA VAL A 91 0.31 -12.62 18.34
C VAL A 91 -0.49 -13.50 17.38
N PRO A 92 -0.23 -13.44 16.07
CA PRO A 92 -1.13 -14.04 15.06
C PRO A 92 -1.18 -15.56 15.10
N ASN A 93 -0.20 -16.23 15.66
CA ASN A 93 -0.20 -17.68 15.78
C ASN A 93 -1.05 -18.20 16.94
N LYS A 94 -1.35 -17.35 17.90
CA LYS A 94 -2.17 -17.70 19.10
C LYS A 94 -3.51 -16.99 19.08
N ASP A 95 -3.51 -15.69 18.82
CA ASP A 95 -4.71 -14.86 18.86
C ASP A 95 -5.19 -14.57 17.44
N LYS A 96 -6.32 -15.13 17.09
CA LYS A 96 -6.99 -14.86 15.80
C LYS A 96 -8.05 -13.77 16.02
N VAL A 97 -7.99 -12.73 15.22
CA VAL A 97 -8.84 -11.54 15.37
C VAL A 97 -10.00 -11.49 14.39
N GLY A 98 -9.99 -12.32 13.36
CA GLY A 98 -11.04 -12.32 12.36
C GLY A 98 -10.90 -13.48 11.40
N LYS A 99 -11.79 -13.49 10.41
CA LYS A 99 -11.77 -14.48 9.34
C LYS A 99 -12.26 -13.87 8.04
N VAL A 100 -11.77 -14.42 6.94
CA VAL A 100 -12.21 -14.06 5.59
C VAL A 100 -12.52 -15.33 4.82
N THR A 101 -13.41 -15.24 3.83
CA THR A 101 -13.71 -16.37 2.96
C THR A 101 -12.70 -16.45 1.81
N ARG A 102 -12.59 -17.60 1.19
CA ARG A 102 -11.76 -17.77 -0.02
C ARG A 102 -12.22 -16.86 -1.15
N LYS A 103 -13.52 -16.61 -1.25
CA LYS A 103 -14.07 -15.68 -2.22
C LYS A 103 -13.52 -14.27 -2.01
N GLN A 104 -13.49 -13.80 -0.76
CA GLN A 104 -12.92 -12.50 -0.42
C GLN A 104 -11.43 -12.43 -0.72
N VAL A 105 -10.69 -13.51 -0.43
CA VAL A 105 -9.26 -13.62 -0.75
C VAL A 105 -9.05 -13.51 -2.26
N ARG A 106 -9.89 -14.18 -3.04
CA ARG A 106 -9.82 -14.11 -4.50
C ARG A 106 -10.06 -12.70 -5.03
N GLU A 107 -11.06 -12.00 -4.50
CA GLU A 107 -11.36 -10.62 -4.88
C GLU A 107 -10.17 -9.70 -4.60
N ILE A 108 -9.54 -9.85 -3.44
CA ILE A 108 -8.34 -9.09 -3.06
C ILE A 108 -7.19 -9.42 -4.02
N ALA A 109 -6.98 -10.70 -4.31
CA ALA A 109 -5.94 -11.15 -5.20
C ALA A 109 -6.11 -10.59 -6.62
N GLU A 110 -7.34 -10.58 -7.14
CA GLU A 110 -7.65 -9.99 -8.45
C GLU A 110 -7.32 -8.49 -8.49
N LEU A 111 -7.65 -7.79 -7.42
CA LEU A 111 -7.38 -6.35 -7.30
C LEU A 111 -5.88 -6.06 -7.26
N LYS A 112 -5.11 -6.92 -6.62
CA LYS A 112 -3.67 -6.77 -6.45
C LYS A 112 -2.83 -7.38 -7.58
N MET A 113 -3.44 -8.11 -8.54
CA MET A 113 -2.69 -8.84 -9.57
C MET A 113 -1.68 -7.98 -10.33
N LYS A 114 -2.02 -6.72 -10.60
CA LYS A 114 -1.11 -5.81 -11.32
C LYS A 114 0.12 -5.41 -10.53
N ASP A 115 0.12 -5.56 -9.21
CA ASP A 115 1.27 -5.26 -8.35
C ASP A 115 2.02 -6.52 -7.90
N LEU A 116 1.44 -7.69 -8.12
CA LEU A 116 2.01 -8.96 -7.70
C LEU A 116 2.80 -9.60 -8.85
N ASN A 117 3.77 -10.42 -8.48
CA ASN A 117 4.55 -11.21 -9.43
C ASN A 117 3.98 -12.62 -9.63
N ALA A 118 2.73 -12.85 -9.22
CA ALA A 118 2.07 -14.14 -9.36
C ALA A 118 1.78 -14.45 -10.84
N ILE A 119 1.98 -15.70 -11.23
CA ILE A 119 1.75 -16.15 -12.60
C ILE A 119 0.25 -16.30 -12.87
N ASN A 120 -0.51 -16.74 -11.86
CA ASN A 120 -1.94 -16.97 -11.97
C ASN A 120 -2.67 -16.49 -10.70
N ILE A 121 -4.01 -16.55 -10.72
CA ILE A 121 -4.83 -16.09 -9.60
C ILE A 121 -4.64 -16.96 -8.35
N GLU A 122 -4.44 -18.26 -8.49
CA GLU A 122 -4.19 -19.16 -7.36
C GLU A 122 -2.92 -18.78 -6.62
N GLY A 123 -1.85 -18.46 -7.34
CA GLY A 123 -0.59 -17.98 -6.75
C GLY A 123 -0.78 -16.66 -6.01
N ALA A 124 -1.56 -15.74 -6.59
CA ALA A 124 -1.89 -14.47 -5.94
C ALA A 124 -2.71 -14.70 -4.67
N MET A 125 -3.68 -15.61 -4.69
CA MET A 125 -4.47 -15.97 -3.51
C MET A 125 -3.60 -16.51 -2.38
N LEU A 126 -2.61 -17.35 -2.70
CA LEU A 126 -1.67 -17.87 -1.70
C LEU A 126 -0.87 -16.75 -1.02
N GLN A 127 -0.46 -15.74 -1.77
CA GLN A 127 0.23 -14.57 -1.20
C GLN A 127 -0.67 -13.80 -0.24
N VAL A 128 -1.94 -13.58 -0.61
CA VAL A 128 -2.92 -12.91 0.24
C VAL A 128 -3.22 -13.75 1.49
N GLU A 129 -3.37 -15.06 1.35
CA GLU A 129 -3.58 -15.99 2.47
C GLU A 129 -2.41 -15.95 3.46
N GLY A 130 -1.17 -15.89 2.96
CA GLY A 130 0.02 -15.74 3.80
C GLY A 130 0.00 -14.45 4.62
N THR A 131 -0.39 -13.34 3.99
CA THR A 131 -0.56 -12.07 4.67
C THR A 131 -1.65 -12.15 5.76
N ALA A 132 -2.79 -12.78 5.44
CA ALA A 132 -3.88 -12.97 6.39
C ALA A 132 -3.41 -13.78 7.61
N ARG A 133 -2.66 -14.85 7.38
CA ARG A 133 -2.09 -15.66 8.46
C ARG A 133 -1.19 -14.82 9.37
N SER A 134 -0.36 -13.97 8.80
CA SER A 134 0.54 -13.10 9.55
C SER A 134 -0.20 -12.03 10.36
N MET A 135 -1.44 -11.76 10.02
CA MET A 135 -2.30 -10.80 10.72
C MET A 135 -3.23 -11.44 11.74
N GLY A 136 -3.23 -12.76 11.86
CA GLY A 136 -4.17 -13.46 12.71
C GLY A 136 -5.57 -13.54 12.14
N ILE A 137 -5.70 -13.55 10.83
CA ILE A 137 -6.98 -13.69 10.12
C ILE A 137 -7.03 -15.08 9.50
N ASN A 138 -8.07 -15.85 9.84
CA ASN A 138 -8.27 -17.18 9.29
C ASN A 138 -8.94 -17.09 7.92
N VAL A 139 -8.49 -17.94 6.99
CA VAL A 139 -9.15 -18.11 5.69
C VAL A 139 -10.04 -19.34 5.76
N VAL A 140 -11.33 -19.14 5.49
CA VAL A 140 -12.35 -20.19 5.54
C VAL A 140 -13.04 -20.31 4.18
N ASP A 141 -13.67 -21.41 3.94
CA ASP A 141 -14.40 -21.66 2.68
C ASP A 141 -15.73 -20.92 2.59
#